data_a7523a50601f684b0087f39afb240182
#
_entry.id   a7523a50601f684b0087f39afb240182
#
_cell.length_a   1.000
_cell.length_b   1.000
_cell.length_c   1.000
_cell.angle_alpha   90.00
_cell.angle_beta   90.00
_cell.angle_gamma   90.00
#
_symmetry.space_group_name_H-M   'P 1'
#
loop_
_entity.id
_entity.type
_entity.pdbx_description
1 polymer ?
#
loop_
_entity_poly.entity_id
_entity_poly.type
_entity_poly.pdbx_seq_one_letter_code
_entity_poly.pdbx_strand_id
1 'polypeptide(L)'
;MPKKKPTPIQLNPAPDGSAVNGTSSAETNLEALQKKLEELELDEQQRKRLEAFLTQKQKVGELKDDDFEKISELGAGNGGVVFKVSHKPSGLVMARKLIHLEIKPAIRNQIIRELQVLHECNSPYIVGFYGAFYSDGEISICMEHMDGGSLDQVLKKAGRIPEQILGKVSIAVIKGLTYLREKHKIMHRDVKPSNILVNSRGEIKLCDFGVSGQLIDSMANSFVGTRSYMSPERLQGTHYSVQSDIWSMGLSLVEMAVGRYPIPPPDAKELELMFGCQVEGDAAETPPRPRTPGRPLSSSSQTTQWSIQPGISRFCE
;
A
#
# COMPACT_ATOMS: atom_id res chain seq x y z
N MET A 1 11.89 -35.26 34.73
CA MET A 1 11.68 -33.94 35.36
C MET A 1 10.37 -33.34 34.84
N PRO A 2 9.37 -33.04 35.64
CA PRO A 2 8.06 -32.56 35.19
C PRO A 2 8.13 -31.07 34.86
N LYS A 3 7.56 -30.67 33.74
CA LYS A 3 7.44 -29.30 33.27
C LYS A 3 6.41 -28.55 34.12
N LYS A 4 6.83 -27.43 34.73
CA LYS A 4 5.97 -26.49 35.50
C LYS A 4 4.99 -25.80 34.55
N LYS A 5 3.68 -25.84 34.90
CA LYS A 5 2.63 -25.05 34.26
C LYS A 5 2.77 -23.57 34.64
N PRO A 6 2.50 -22.62 33.73
CA PRO A 6 2.48 -21.20 34.08
C PRO A 6 1.26 -20.84 34.93
N THR A 7 1.49 -20.01 35.92
CA THR A 7 0.47 -19.49 36.85
C THR A 7 -0.38 -18.41 36.16
N PRO A 8 -1.72 -18.36 36.38
CA PRO A 8 -2.55 -17.31 35.82
C PRO A 8 -2.28 -15.96 36.50
N ILE A 9 -2.21 -14.89 35.71
CA ILE A 9 -2.12 -13.51 36.19
C ILE A 9 -3.49 -13.08 36.70
N GLN A 10 -3.61 -12.75 37.97
CA GLN A 10 -4.81 -12.16 38.58
C GLN A 10 -4.89 -10.67 38.18
N LEU A 11 -5.99 -10.30 37.53
CA LEU A 11 -6.37 -8.90 37.29
C LEU A 11 -7.08 -8.39 38.54
N ASN A 12 -6.53 -7.37 39.18
CA ASN A 12 -7.19 -6.64 40.26
C ASN A 12 -8.38 -5.82 39.70
N PRO A 13 -9.51 -5.77 40.42
CA PRO A 13 -10.64 -4.92 40.02
C PRO A 13 -10.31 -3.43 40.23
N ALA A 14 -10.80 -2.60 39.29
CA ALA A 14 -10.68 -1.16 39.31
C ALA A 14 -11.40 -0.56 40.54
N PRO A 15 -10.86 0.52 41.15
CA PRO A 15 -11.58 1.29 42.16
C PRO A 15 -12.59 2.22 41.48
N ASP A 16 -13.78 2.25 42.10
CA ASP A 16 -14.93 3.08 41.78
C ASP A 16 -14.63 4.58 41.92
N GLY A 17 -15.16 5.35 40.98
CA GLY A 17 -15.68 6.69 41.02
C GLY A 17 -14.88 7.82 41.69
N SER A 18 -14.35 8.73 40.87
CA SER A 18 -14.53 10.17 41.08
C SER A 18 -14.25 10.96 39.78
N ALA A 19 -15.19 11.80 39.43
CA ALA A 19 -15.12 12.75 38.33
C ALA A 19 -14.00 13.76 38.56
N VAL A 20 -12.97 13.79 37.67
CA VAL A 20 -12.00 14.88 37.60
C VAL A 20 -11.73 15.21 36.15
N ASN A 21 -12.14 16.40 35.77
CA ASN A 21 -11.66 17.29 34.71
C ASN A 21 -11.16 16.71 33.36
N GLY A 22 -12.00 16.91 32.32
CA GLY A 22 -11.75 16.60 30.90
C GLY A 22 -10.68 17.44 30.17
N THR A 23 -9.83 18.19 30.85
CA THR A 23 -8.75 19.00 30.24
C THR A 23 -7.38 18.30 30.28
N SER A 24 -7.13 17.47 31.26
CA SER A 24 -5.81 16.84 31.47
C SER A 24 -5.48 15.72 30.47
N SER A 25 -6.47 15.01 29.95
CA SER A 25 -6.23 13.88 29.03
C SER A 25 -5.98 14.32 27.58
N ALA A 26 -6.49 15.48 27.18
CA ALA A 26 -6.26 16.03 25.83
C ALA A 26 -4.89 16.68 25.72
N GLU A 27 -4.40 17.34 26.78
CA GLU A 27 -3.06 17.95 26.82
C GLU A 27 -1.95 16.88 26.81
N THR A 28 -2.10 15.81 27.60
CA THR A 28 -1.16 14.68 27.61
C THR A 28 -1.09 13.92 26.28
N ASN A 29 -2.22 13.82 25.56
CA ASN A 29 -2.23 13.23 24.22
C ASN A 29 -1.55 14.13 23.18
N LEU A 30 -1.67 15.46 23.30
CA LEU A 30 -1.05 16.41 22.39
C LEU A 30 0.49 16.44 22.59
N GLU A 31 0.95 16.45 23.83
CA GLU A 31 2.39 16.39 24.17
C GLU A 31 3.04 15.07 23.71
N ALA A 32 2.36 13.93 23.89
CA ALA A 32 2.83 12.65 23.40
C ALA A 32 2.90 12.60 21.87
N LEU A 33 1.97 13.26 21.19
CA LEU A 33 1.96 13.40 19.74
C LEU A 33 3.13 14.29 19.27
N GLN A 34 3.33 15.43 19.90
CA GLN A 34 4.43 16.35 19.59
C GLN A 34 5.79 15.66 19.73
N LYS A 35 6.00 14.94 20.83
CA LYS A 35 7.22 14.18 21.05
C LYS A 35 7.47 13.11 19.97
N LYS A 36 6.43 12.39 19.55
CA LYS A 36 6.54 11.42 18.44
C LYS A 36 6.89 12.09 17.10
N LEU A 37 6.40 13.30 16.86
CA LEU A 37 6.70 14.07 15.65
C LEU A 37 8.12 14.66 15.66
N GLU A 38 8.64 15.04 16.83
CA GLU A 38 10.02 15.53 17.00
C GLU A 38 11.08 14.45 16.73
N GLU A 39 10.76 13.19 16.97
CA GLU A 39 11.64 12.04 16.65
C GLU A 39 11.77 11.76 15.15
N LEU A 40 10.92 12.37 14.32
CA LEU A 40 10.96 12.28 12.87
C LEU A 40 11.63 13.55 12.34
N GLU A 41 12.64 13.40 11.51
CA GLU A 41 13.29 14.52 10.80
C GLU A 41 12.33 15.03 9.70
N LEU A 42 11.31 15.82 10.10
CA LEU A 42 10.28 16.35 9.22
C LEU A 42 10.58 17.83 8.89
N ASP A 43 10.36 18.20 7.63
CA ASP A 43 10.21 19.61 7.31
C ASP A 43 8.87 20.16 7.89
N GLU A 44 8.75 21.49 7.93
CA GLU A 44 7.58 22.14 8.54
C GLU A 44 6.26 21.78 7.83
N GLN A 45 6.30 21.60 6.53
CA GLN A 45 5.12 21.24 5.74
C GLN A 45 4.69 19.80 6.01
N GLN A 46 5.64 18.86 6.07
CA GLN A 46 5.39 17.47 6.42
C GLN A 46 4.82 17.35 7.84
N ARG A 47 5.37 18.11 8.79
CA ARG A 47 4.87 18.17 10.18
C ARG A 47 3.41 18.63 10.21
N LYS A 48 3.08 19.76 9.61
CA LYS A 48 1.72 20.29 9.58
C LYS A 48 0.71 19.34 8.95
N ARG A 49 1.09 18.64 7.86
CA ARG A 49 0.24 17.65 7.19
C ARG A 49 0.00 16.43 8.08
N LEU A 50 1.03 15.93 8.73
CA LEU A 50 0.93 14.77 9.61
C LEU A 50 0.11 15.11 10.87
N GLU A 51 0.30 16.27 11.48
CA GLU A 51 -0.53 16.78 12.58
C GLU A 51 -2.00 16.90 12.19
N ALA A 52 -2.28 17.45 11.02
CA ALA A 52 -3.64 17.55 10.49
C ALA A 52 -4.29 16.17 10.31
N PHE A 53 -3.55 15.20 9.75
CA PHE A 53 -4.03 13.84 9.62
C PHE A 53 -4.34 13.20 10.97
N LEU A 54 -3.44 13.30 11.94
CA LEU A 54 -3.62 12.72 13.26
C LEU A 54 -4.77 13.36 14.04
N THR A 55 -4.96 14.67 13.89
CA THR A 55 -6.10 15.40 14.47
C THR A 55 -7.43 14.94 13.85
N GLN A 56 -7.47 14.74 12.53
CA GLN A 56 -8.65 14.20 11.85
C GLN A 56 -8.94 12.75 12.28
N LYS A 57 -7.90 11.94 12.39
CA LYS A 57 -8.01 10.53 12.82
C LYS A 57 -8.64 10.39 14.20
N GLN A 58 -8.31 11.27 15.15
CA GLN A 58 -8.90 11.28 16.49
C GLN A 58 -10.42 11.51 16.48
N LYS A 59 -10.95 12.21 15.47
CA LYS A 59 -12.37 12.51 15.31
C LYS A 59 -13.18 11.38 14.68
N VAL A 60 -12.52 10.38 14.10
CA VAL A 60 -13.20 9.30 13.35
C VAL A 60 -13.98 8.36 14.26
N GLY A 61 -13.45 8.08 15.45
CA GLY A 61 -14.10 7.15 16.40
C GLY A 61 -14.08 5.70 15.93
N GLU A 62 -15.02 4.91 16.42
CA GLU A 62 -15.20 3.52 16.02
C GLU A 62 -15.81 3.42 14.62
N LEU A 63 -15.20 2.62 13.75
CA LEU A 63 -15.65 2.43 12.37
C LEU A 63 -16.71 1.31 12.29
N LYS A 64 -17.81 1.59 11.61
CA LYS A 64 -18.91 0.65 11.35
C LYS A 64 -19.30 0.67 9.88
N ASP A 65 -19.80 -0.44 9.36
CA ASP A 65 -20.16 -0.56 7.94
C ASP A 65 -21.22 0.49 7.53
N ASP A 66 -22.24 0.68 8.32
CA ASP A 66 -23.35 1.61 8.08
C ASP A 66 -22.92 3.10 8.00
N ASP A 67 -21.74 3.42 8.51
CA ASP A 67 -21.20 4.79 8.50
C ASP A 67 -20.58 5.18 7.16
N PHE A 68 -20.44 4.25 6.23
CA PHE A 68 -19.80 4.51 4.95
C PHE A 68 -20.79 4.64 3.80
N GLU A 69 -20.52 5.61 2.94
CA GLU A 69 -21.16 5.76 1.65
C GLU A 69 -20.13 5.54 0.54
N LYS A 70 -20.41 4.59 -0.36
CA LYS A 70 -19.55 4.29 -1.50
C LYS A 70 -19.65 5.38 -2.55
N ILE A 71 -18.50 5.95 -2.95
CA ILE A 71 -18.41 6.98 -3.98
C ILE A 71 -18.03 6.35 -5.33
N SER A 72 -16.92 5.60 -5.37
CA SER A 72 -16.40 4.97 -6.59
C SER A 72 -15.46 3.80 -6.25
N GLU A 73 -15.19 2.95 -7.21
CA GLU A 73 -14.12 1.98 -7.13
C GLU A 73 -12.78 2.62 -7.49
N LEU A 74 -11.74 2.33 -6.73
CA LEU A 74 -10.36 2.79 -6.96
C LEU A 74 -9.51 1.73 -7.62
N GLY A 75 -9.80 0.46 -7.37
CA GLY A 75 -9.11 -0.69 -7.96
C GLY A 75 -9.53 -2.01 -7.37
N ALA A 76 -9.31 -3.07 -8.12
CA ALA A 76 -9.54 -4.44 -7.71
C ALA A 76 -8.32 -5.31 -8.05
N GLY A 77 -8.04 -6.30 -7.23
CA GLY A 77 -6.94 -7.25 -7.41
C GLY A 77 -7.03 -8.43 -6.45
N ASN A 78 -6.03 -9.29 -6.49
CA ASN A 78 -5.98 -10.47 -5.62
C ASN A 78 -6.02 -10.12 -4.12
N GLY A 79 -5.65 -8.89 -3.75
CA GLY A 79 -5.70 -8.39 -2.37
C GLY A 79 -7.06 -7.83 -1.95
N GLY A 80 -8.11 -7.96 -2.77
CA GLY A 80 -9.44 -7.41 -2.53
C GLY A 80 -9.79 -6.24 -3.42
N VAL A 81 -10.91 -5.57 -3.11
CA VAL A 81 -11.40 -4.40 -3.85
C VAL A 81 -11.25 -3.16 -2.99
N VAL A 82 -10.78 -2.07 -3.58
CA VAL A 82 -10.62 -0.78 -2.90
C VAL A 82 -11.65 0.22 -3.43
N PHE A 83 -12.40 0.81 -2.51
CA PHE A 83 -13.39 1.85 -2.80
C PHE A 83 -12.99 3.20 -2.22
N LYS A 84 -13.28 4.26 -2.95
CA LYS A 84 -13.40 5.60 -2.39
C LYS A 84 -14.72 5.68 -1.67
N VAL A 85 -14.69 6.05 -0.40
CA VAL A 85 -15.87 6.12 0.46
C VAL A 85 -15.93 7.44 1.21
N SER A 86 -17.13 7.88 1.57
CA SER A 86 -17.36 8.96 2.53
C SER A 86 -17.72 8.35 3.87
N HIS A 87 -17.00 8.71 4.92
CA HIS A 87 -17.35 8.36 6.30
C HIS A 87 -18.30 9.41 6.86
N LYS A 88 -19.59 9.10 6.90
CA LYS A 88 -20.68 10.03 7.22
C LYS A 88 -20.50 10.79 8.55
N PRO A 89 -20.11 10.13 9.67
CA PRO A 89 -19.97 10.82 10.95
C PRO A 89 -18.88 11.88 10.98
N SER A 90 -17.73 11.65 10.29
CA SER A 90 -16.61 12.58 10.27
C SER A 90 -16.56 13.48 9.03
N GLY A 91 -17.34 13.16 7.98
CA GLY A 91 -17.28 13.83 6.69
C GLY A 91 -16.00 13.54 5.89
N LEU A 92 -15.13 12.65 6.36
CA LEU A 92 -13.85 12.35 5.71
C LEU A 92 -14.04 11.42 4.51
N VAL A 93 -13.29 11.70 3.45
CA VAL A 93 -13.14 10.79 2.31
C VAL A 93 -11.98 9.85 2.58
N MET A 94 -12.23 8.55 2.46
CA MET A 94 -11.27 7.48 2.75
C MET A 94 -11.15 6.52 1.58
N ALA A 95 -10.06 5.76 1.54
CA ALA A 95 -9.94 4.54 0.76
C ALA A 95 -10.28 3.35 1.67
N ARG A 96 -11.29 2.57 1.32
CA ARG A 96 -11.71 1.38 2.04
C ARG A 96 -11.41 0.14 1.22
N LYS A 97 -10.52 -0.71 1.72
CA LYS A 97 -10.15 -1.99 1.12
C LYS A 97 -10.99 -3.09 1.74
N LEU A 98 -11.70 -3.84 0.91
CA LEU A 98 -12.52 -4.98 1.29
C LEU A 98 -11.79 -6.27 0.91
N ILE A 99 -11.57 -7.14 1.89
CA ILE A 99 -10.91 -8.43 1.72
C ILE A 99 -11.89 -9.52 2.13
N HIS A 100 -12.38 -10.27 1.16
CA HIS A 100 -13.25 -11.42 1.42
C HIS A 100 -12.41 -12.62 1.84
N LEU A 101 -12.68 -13.17 3.03
CA LEU A 101 -11.96 -14.31 3.57
C LEU A 101 -12.92 -15.24 4.31
N GLU A 102 -13.02 -16.47 3.83
CA GLU A 102 -13.73 -17.55 4.53
C GLU A 102 -12.82 -18.15 5.61
N ILE A 103 -12.75 -17.51 6.77
CA ILE A 103 -11.86 -17.88 7.86
C ILE A 103 -12.60 -18.05 9.19
N LYS A 104 -12.01 -18.86 10.08
CA LYS A 104 -12.54 -19.07 11.43
C LYS A 104 -12.52 -17.76 12.23
N PRO A 105 -13.52 -17.51 13.13
CA PRO A 105 -13.59 -16.30 13.94
C PRO A 105 -12.30 -15.97 14.72
N ALA A 106 -11.60 -17.01 15.22
CA ALA A 106 -10.34 -16.83 15.94
C ALA A 106 -9.24 -16.23 15.07
N ILE A 107 -9.11 -16.70 13.82
CA ILE A 107 -8.12 -16.20 12.84
C ILE A 107 -8.47 -14.78 12.43
N ARG A 108 -9.74 -14.50 12.16
CA ARG A 108 -10.24 -13.15 11.85
C ARG A 108 -9.87 -12.16 12.95
N ASN A 109 -10.16 -12.49 14.22
CA ASN A 109 -9.86 -11.64 15.36
C ASN A 109 -8.35 -11.44 15.56
N GLN A 110 -7.54 -12.42 15.18
CA GLN A 110 -6.09 -12.30 15.15
C GLN A 110 -5.65 -11.30 14.08
N ILE A 111 -6.15 -11.40 12.85
CA ILE A 111 -5.85 -10.46 11.76
C ILE A 111 -6.17 -9.03 12.18
N ILE A 112 -7.37 -8.79 12.72
CA ILE A 112 -7.76 -7.45 13.17
C ILE A 112 -6.82 -6.93 14.25
N ARG A 113 -6.39 -7.76 15.21
CA ARG A 113 -5.40 -7.37 16.23
C ARG A 113 -4.03 -7.07 15.63
N GLU A 114 -3.56 -7.86 14.68
CA GLU A 114 -2.28 -7.63 13.98
C GLU A 114 -2.31 -6.32 13.18
N LEU A 115 -3.45 -5.97 12.56
CA LEU A 115 -3.64 -4.71 11.84
C LEU A 115 -3.63 -3.47 12.76
N GLN A 116 -3.84 -3.62 14.08
CA GLN A 116 -3.81 -2.48 15.00
C GLN A 116 -2.43 -1.80 15.05
N VAL A 117 -1.34 -2.50 14.73
CA VAL A 117 -0.01 -1.89 14.66
C VAL A 117 0.06 -0.74 13.65
N LEU A 118 -0.81 -0.74 12.64
CA LEU A 118 -0.90 0.33 11.65
C LEU A 118 -1.27 1.69 12.26
N HIS A 119 -1.94 1.71 13.43
CA HIS A 119 -2.23 2.95 14.14
C HIS A 119 -0.97 3.69 14.59
N GLU A 120 0.13 2.97 14.79
CA GLU A 120 1.43 3.52 15.19
C GLU A 120 2.31 3.90 13.98
N CYS A 121 1.96 3.42 12.77
CA CYS A 121 2.72 3.70 11.56
C CYS A 121 2.34 5.07 10.96
N ASN A 122 2.87 6.14 11.56
CA ASN A 122 2.59 7.51 11.15
C ASN A 122 3.87 8.15 10.58
N SER A 123 3.91 8.33 9.26
CA SER A 123 5.04 8.91 8.54
C SER A 123 4.54 9.63 7.28
N PRO A 124 5.23 10.69 6.80
CA PRO A 124 4.93 11.34 5.53
C PRO A 124 5.03 10.40 4.32
N TYR A 125 5.69 9.26 4.49
CA TYR A 125 5.97 8.28 3.42
C TYR A 125 5.14 7.00 3.52
N ILE A 126 4.23 6.94 4.48
CA ILE A 126 3.32 5.80 4.71
C ILE A 126 1.88 6.31 4.62
N VAL A 127 1.03 5.59 3.90
CA VAL A 127 -0.40 5.91 3.81
C VAL A 127 -1.03 5.83 5.20
N GLY A 128 -1.75 6.88 5.57
CA GLY A 128 -2.39 6.99 6.87
C GLY A 128 -3.45 5.90 7.06
N PHE A 129 -3.53 5.35 8.27
CA PHE A 129 -4.48 4.30 8.65
C PHE A 129 -5.51 4.85 9.63
N TYR A 130 -6.80 4.70 9.31
CA TYR A 130 -7.89 5.10 10.20
C TYR A 130 -8.36 3.96 11.09
N GLY A 131 -8.46 2.74 10.57
CA GLY A 131 -8.88 1.57 11.32
C GLY A 131 -9.19 0.36 10.44
N ALA A 132 -9.43 -0.78 11.09
CA ALA A 132 -9.87 -2.00 10.45
C ALA A 132 -10.96 -2.66 11.28
N PHE A 133 -11.94 -3.25 10.60
CA PHE A 133 -13.05 -3.96 11.24
C PHE A 133 -13.55 -5.08 10.33
N TYR A 134 -14.39 -5.94 10.88
CA TYR A 134 -15.03 -7.02 10.15
C TYR A 134 -16.52 -6.82 10.08
N SER A 135 -17.11 -6.98 8.91
CA SER A 135 -18.55 -6.99 8.67
C SER A 135 -18.86 -7.91 7.49
N ASP A 136 -19.93 -8.68 7.59
CA ASP A 136 -20.55 -9.46 6.51
C ASP A 136 -19.59 -10.34 5.67
N GLY A 137 -18.66 -11.03 6.34
CA GLY A 137 -17.72 -11.93 5.67
C GLY A 137 -16.46 -11.24 5.16
N GLU A 138 -16.31 -9.92 5.36
CA GLU A 138 -15.21 -9.13 4.82
C GLU A 138 -14.43 -8.39 5.90
N ILE A 139 -13.12 -8.34 5.74
CA ILE A 139 -12.26 -7.44 6.50
C ILE A 139 -12.18 -6.11 5.75
N SER A 140 -12.56 -5.03 6.43
CA SER A 140 -12.45 -3.66 5.96
C SER A 140 -11.20 -3.02 6.53
N ILE A 141 -10.36 -2.44 5.66
CA ILE A 141 -9.21 -1.61 6.04
C ILE A 141 -9.45 -0.21 5.51
N CYS A 142 -9.57 0.77 6.42
CA CYS A 142 -9.85 2.17 6.10
C CYS A 142 -8.56 2.99 6.18
N MET A 143 -8.23 3.66 5.09
CA MET A 143 -6.95 4.36 4.90
C MET A 143 -7.18 5.76 4.34
N GLU A 144 -6.13 6.59 4.42
CA GLU A 144 -6.05 7.87 3.73
C GLU A 144 -6.29 7.71 2.23
N HIS A 145 -7.15 8.55 1.66
CA HIS A 145 -7.40 8.58 0.23
C HIS A 145 -6.32 9.38 -0.50
N MET A 146 -5.59 8.72 -1.40
CA MET A 146 -4.57 9.32 -2.26
C MET A 146 -5.16 9.60 -3.63
N ASP A 147 -5.49 10.85 -3.90
CA ASP A 147 -6.28 11.27 -5.08
C ASP A 147 -5.54 11.21 -6.43
N GLY A 148 -4.22 11.05 -6.42
CA GLY A 148 -3.41 10.79 -7.62
C GLY A 148 -3.35 9.32 -8.02
N GLY A 149 -3.83 8.41 -7.17
CA GLY A 149 -3.82 6.97 -7.40
C GLY A 149 -2.45 6.32 -7.18
N SER A 150 -2.24 5.16 -7.79
CA SER A 150 -1.00 4.40 -7.70
C SER A 150 -0.06 4.67 -8.88
N LEU A 151 1.25 4.42 -8.68
CA LEU A 151 2.23 4.68 -9.74
C LEU A 151 2.08 3.75 -10.95
N ASP A 152 1.48 2.57 -10.83
CA ASP A 152 1.14 1.75 -12.00
C ASP A 152 0.02 2.39 -12.84
N GLN A 153 -0.98 3.03 -12.21
CA GLN A 153 -2.02 3.79 -12.90
C GLN A 153 -1.44 5.04 -13.58
N VAL A 154 -0.52 5.73 -12.92
CA VAL A 154 0.22 6.87 -13.50
C VAL A 154 1.06 6.39 -14.69
N LEU A 155 1.80 5.30 -14.54
CA LEU A 155 2.64 4.71 -15.58
C LEU A 155 1.82 4.33 -16.83
N LYS A 156 0.66 3.69 -16.66
CA LYS A 156 -0.26 3.34 -17.76
C LYS A 156 -0.71 4.55 -18.56
N LYS A 157 -0.88 5.71 -17.90
CA LYS A 157 -1.29 6.97 -18.57
C LYS A 157 -0.12 7.72 -19.18
N ALA A 158 1.02 7.77 -18.48
CA ALA A 158 2.19 8.55 -18.89
C ALA A 158 3.13 7.80 -19.85
N GLY A 159 3.05 6.47 -19.90
CA GLY A 159 3.96 5.60 -20.67
C GLY A 159 5.32 5.42 -20.00
N ARG A 160 5.94 6.48 -19.51
CA ARG A 160 7.21 6.48 -18.76
C ARG A 160 7.20 7.59 -17.73
N ILE A 161 7.95 7.40 -16.64
CA ILE A 161 8.11 8.41 -15.59
C ILE A 161 9.50 9.04 -15.72
N PRO A 162 9.61 10.38 -15.78
CA PRO A 162 10.88 11.08 -15.90
C PRO A 162 11.82 10.79 -14.72
N GLU A 163 13.15 10.81 -14.97
CA GLU A 163 14.17 10.50 -13.97
C GLU A 163 14.08 11.40 -12.72
N GLN A 164 13.79 12.68 -12.89
CA GLN A 164 13.63 13.62 -11.78
C GLN A 164 12.48 13.19 -10.83
N ILE A 165 11.39 12.68 -11.38
CA ILE A 165 10.28 12.15 -10.58
C ILE A 165 10.68 10.81 -9.94
N LEU A 166 11.37 9.92 -10.67
CA LEU A 166 11.87 8.67 -10.13
C LEU A 166 12.83 8.90 -8.96
N GLY A 167 13.65 9.96 -9.00
CA GLY A 167 14.47 10.38 -7.87
C GLY A 167 13.64 10.70 -6.61
N LYS A 168 12.55 11.46 -6.76
CA LYS A 168 11.62 11.76 -5.65
C LYS A 168 10.92 10.49 -5.14
N VAL A 169 10.51 9.60 -6.04
CA VAL A 169 9.92 8.29 -5.70
C VAL A 169 10.92 7.45 -4.89
N SER A 170 12.17 7.36 -5.35
CA SER A 170 13.23 6.60 -4.68
C SER A 170 13.45 7.09 -3.25
N ILE A 171 13.54 8.41 -3.05
CA ILE A 171 13.70 9.01 -1.72
C ILE A 171 12.52 8.66 -0.82
N ALA A 172 11.29 8.82 -1.31
CA ALA A 172 10.09 8.53 -0.54
C ALA A 172 9.98 7.05 -0.14
N VAL A 173 10.24 6.13 -1.09
CA VAL A 173 10.21 4.68 -0.84
C VAL A 173 11.29 4.29 0.16
N ILE A 174 12.54 4.75 0.00
CA ILE A 174 13.64 4.45 0.93
C ILE A 174 13.30 4.96 2.34
N LYS A 175 12.86 6.22 2.47
CA LYS A 175 12.47 6.78 3.76
C LYS A 175 11.30 6.03 4.40
N GLY A 176 10.31 5.61 3.62
CA GLY A 176 9.20 4.79 4.08
C GLY A 176 9.64 3.40 4.57
N LEU A 177 10.48 2.70 3.80
CA LEU A 177 11.04 1.40 4.17
C LEU A 177 11.93 1.48 5.42
N THR A 178 12.76 2.51 5.50
CA THR A 178 13.61 2.79 6.68
C THR A 178 12.76 3.02 7.91
N TYR A 179 11.72 3.87 7.82
CA TYR A 179 10.78 4.12 8.91
C TYR A 179 10.11 2.83 9.40
N LEU A 180 9.56 2.01 8.50
CA LEU A 180 8.94 0.73 8.86
C LEU A 180 9.94 -0.20 9.55
N ARG A 181 11.17 -0.27 9.04
CA ARG A 181 12.21 -1.15 9.59
C ARG A 181 12.72 -0.70 10.94
N GLU A 182 13.08 0.57 11.08
CA GLU A 182 13.76 1.08 12.28
C GLU A 182 12.79 1.29 13.44
N LYS A 183 11.63 1.90 13.17
CA LYS A 183 10.65 2.22 14.22
C LYS A 183 9.74 1.04 14.57
N HIS A 184 9.37 0.20 13.60
CA HIS A 184 8.36 -0.85 13.81
C HIS A 184 8.87 -2.27 13.59
N LYS A 185 10.12 -2.46 13.09
CA LYS A 185 10.68 -3.78 12.74
C LYS A 185 9.86 -4.53 11.68
N ILE A 186 9.15 -3.79 10.84
CA ILE A 186 8.32 -4.30 9.76
C ILE A 186 9.11 -4.26 8.45
N MET A 187 9.00 -5.32 7.64
CA MET A 187 9.41 -5.36 6.25
C MET A 187 8.17 -5.25 5.36
N HIS A 188 8.28 -4.52 4.24
CA HIS A 188 7.14 -4.27 3.35
C HIS A 188 6.67 -5.54 2.63
N ARG A 189 7.59 -6.29 2.05
CA ARG A 189 7.39 -7.58 1.36
C ARG A 189 6.67 -7.54 0.02
N ASP A 190 6.09 -6.41 -0.38
CA ASP A 190 5.33 -6.27 -1.63
C ASP A 190 5.52 -4.88 -2.26
N VAL A 191 6.80 -4.44 -2.38
CA VAL A 191 7.13 -3.17 -3.04
C VAL A 191 6.94 -3.33 -4.54
N LYS A 192 6.06 -2.50 -5.12
CA LYS A 192 5.76 -2.45 -6.55
C LYS A 192 5.01 -1.16 -6.89
N PRO A 193 4.91 -0.75 -8.18
CA PRO A 193 4.26 0.52 -8.54
C PRO A 193 2.80 0.64 -8.08
N SER A 194 2.04 -0.45 -7.98
CA SER A 194 0.67 -0.43 -7.48
C SER A 194 0.54 -0.17 -5.99
N ASN A 195 1.61 -0.35 -5.21
CA ASN A 195 1.67 -0.13 -3.76
C ASN A 195 2.42 1.16 -3.39
N ILE A 196 2.69 2.02 -4.37
CA ILE A 196 3.23 3.37 -4.19
C ILE A 196 2.16 4.34 -4.67
N LEU A 197 1.58 5.09 -3.73
CA LEU A 197 0.47 6.00 -4.00
C LEU A 197 0.95 7.46 -4.01
N VAL A 198 0.27 8.27 -4.79
CA VAL A 198 0.56 9.70 -4.92
C VAL A 198 -0.72 10.52 -4.73
N ASN A 199 -0.58 11.78 -4.37
CA ASN A 199 -1.71 12.70 -4.26
C ASN A 199 -1.42 14.05 -4.94
N SER A 200 -2.47 14.87 -5.07
CA SER A 200 -2.41 16.21 -5.69
C SER A 200 -1.53 17.21 -4.92
N ARG A 201 -1.13 16.89 -3.69
CA ARG A 201 -0.21 17.70 -2.87
C ARG A 201 1.26 17.35 -3.10
N GLY A 202 1.56 16.41 -4.01
CA GLY A 202 2.91 15.95 -4.31
C GLY A 202 3.48 14.96 -3.28
N GLU A 203 2.66 14.36 -2.42
CA GLU A 203 3.09 13.32 -1.49
C GLU A 203 3.18 11.97 -2.19
N ILE A 204 4.20 11.19 -1.83
CA ILE A 204 4.44 9.82 -2.31
C ILE A 204 4.49 8.92 -1.09
N LYS A 205 3.60 7.94 -1.00
CA LYS A 205 3.45 7.09 0.18
C LYS A 205 3.33 5.61 -0.17
N LEU A 206 3.88 4.76 0.69
CA LEU A 206 3.76 3.31 0.62
C LEU A 206 2.46 2.84 1.26
N CYS A 207 1.82 1.83 0.67
CA CYS A 207 0.65 1.14 1.23
C CYS A 207 0.82 -0.38 1.14
N ASP A 208 -0.10 -1.12 1.75
CA ASP A 208 -0.21 -2.59 1.64
C ASP A 208 1.06 -3.37 2.08
N PHE A 209 1.78 -2.88 3.08
CA PHE A 209 2.91 -3.60 3.66
C PHE A 209 2.48 -4.72 4.62
N GLY A 210 3.30 -5.75 4.72
CA GLY A 210 2.99 -7.00 5.39
C GLY A 210 3.03 -6.94 6.93
N VAL A 211 2.02 -6.33 7.54
CA VAL A 211 1.89 -6.24 9.02
C VAL A 211 1.22 -7.46 9.64
N SER A 212 0.35 -8.15 8.91
CA SER A 212 -0.36 -9.32 9.42
C SER A 212 0.18 -10.59 8.75
N GLY A 213 0.92 -11.39 9.52
CA GLY A 213 1.38 -12.70 9.09
C GLY A 213 0.21 -13.62 8.76
N GLN A 214 -0.82 -13.61 9.60
CA GLN A 214 -2.02 -14.43 9.41
C GLN A 214 -2.82 -14.02 8.16
N LEU A 215 -2.88 -12.72 7.84
CA LEU A 215 -3.51 -12.24 6.61
C LEU A 215 -2.72 -12.71 5.38
N ILE A 216 -1.39 -12.61 5.41
CA ILE A 216 -0.51 -13.07 4.34
C ILE A 216 -0.70 -14.58 4.12
N ASP A 217 -0.69 -15.38 5.18
CA ASP A 217 -0.87 -16.84 5.12
C ASP A 217 -2.26 -17.20 4.58
N SER A 218 -3.32 -16.50 5.04
CA SER A 218 -4.69 -16.73 4.58
C SER A 218 -4.89 -16.37 3.10
N MET A 219 -4.11 -15.42 2.58
CA MET A 219 -4.14 -15.00 1.18
C MET A 219 -3.10 -15.71 0.31
N ALA A 220 -2.24 -16.58 0.86
CA ALA A 220 -1.13 -17.18 0.14
C ALA A 220 -1.56 -17.93 -1.13
N ASN A 221 -2.75 -18.54 -1.11
CA ASN A 221 -3.33 -19.23 -2.28
C ASN A 221 -3.81 -18.25 -3.39
N SER A 222 -3.99 -16.96 -3.05
CA SER A 222 -4.42 -15.90 -3.97
C SER A 222 -3.25 -15.11 -4.55
N PHE A 223 -2.04 -15.30 -4.04
CA PHE A 223 -0.84 -14.52 -4.39
C PHE A 223 -0.10 -14.98 -5.66
N VAL A 224 -0.77 -15.61 -6.60
CA VAL A 224 -0.12 -16.10 -7.84
C VAL A 224 0.44 -14.96 -8.71
N GLY A 225 -0.02 -13.72 -8.57
CA GLY A 225 0.35 -12.60 -9.46
C GLY A 225 1.55 -11.72 -9.04
N THR A 226 2.01 -11.80 -7.78
CA THR A 226 3.02 -10.85 -7.25
C THR A 226 4.46 -11.35 -7.32
N ARG A 227 4.70 -12.57 -7.82
CA ARG A 227 6.05 -13.17 -7.91
C ARG A 227 7.02 -12.37 -8.79
N SER A 228 6.52 -11.57 -9.72
CA SER A 228 7.32 -10.82 -10.67
C SER A 228 8.28 -9.78 -10.04
N TYR A 229 7.96 -9.25 -8.85
CA TYR A 229 8.84 -8.31 -8.13
C TYR A 229 9.66 -8.95 -7.02
N MET A 230 9.50 -10.25 -6.79
CA MET A 230 10.25 -10.96 -5.75
C MET A 230 11.73 -11.06 -6.10
N SER A 231 12.58 -10.89 -5.09
CA SER A 231 14.02 -11.11 -5.22
C SER A 231 14.35 -12.59 -5.48
N PRO A 232 15.50 -12.88 -6.14
CA PRO A 232 15.90 -14.26 -6.44
C PRO A 232 15.95 -15.16 -5.21
N GLU A 233 16.49 -14.68 -4.09
CA GLU A 233 16.57 -15.44 -2.84
C GLU A 233 15.18 -15.77 -2.29
N ARG A 234 14.20 -14.88 -2.47
CA ARG A 234 12.82 -15.12 -2.05
C ARG A 234 12.12 -16.15 -2.95
N LEU A 235 12.36 -16.11 -4.25
CA LEU A 235 11.85 -17.12 -5.20
C LEU A 235 12.40 -18.51 -4.91
N GLN A 236 13.65 -18.61 -4.41
CA GLN A 236 14.30 -19.84 -4.00
C GLN A 236 13.85 -20.31 -2.60
N GLY A 237 12.97 -19.57 -1.92
CA GLY A 237 12.48 -19.94 -0.58
C GLY A 237 13.47 -19.70 0.55
N THR A 238 14.52 -18.91 0.32
CA THR A 238 15.48 -18.52 1.34
C THR A 238 15.01 -17.33 2.17
N HIS A 239 15.74 -16.99 3.24
CA HIS A 239 15.32 -15.98 4.19
C HIS A 239 15.08 -14.60 3.54
N TYR A 240 13.90 -14.04 3.77
CA TYR A 240 13.55 -12.68 3.40
C TYR A 240 14.31 -11.66 4.24
N SER A 241 14.88 -10.64 3.59
CA SER A 241 15.61 -9.55 4.24
C SER A 241 15.16 -8.19 3.73
N VAL A 242 15.66 -7.12 4.36
CA VAL A 242 15.45 -5.73 3.86
C VAL A 242 15.93 -5.55 2.43
N GLN A 243 16.97 -6.30 2.03
CA GLN A 243 17.54 -6.26 0.67
C GLN A 243 16.54 -6.76 -0.37
N SER A 244 15.61 -7.63 0.02
CA SER A 244 14.54 -8.10 -0.85
C SER A 244 13.56 -6.98 -1.21
N ASP A 245 13.25 -6.06 -0.27
CA ASP A 245 12.45 -4.86 -0.57
C ASP A 245 13.20 -3.89 -1.47
N ILE A 246 14.53 -3.77 -1.31
CA ILE A 246 15.38 -2.95 -2.19
C ILE A 246 15.44 -3.51 -3.61
N TRP A 247 15.53 -4.83 -3.78
CA TRP A 247 15.41 -5.47 -5.08
C TRP A 247 14.09 -5.10 -5.77
N SER A 248 12.97 -5.29 -5.07
CA SER A 248 11.63 -4.99 -5.59
C SER A 248 11.47 -3.51 -5.96
N MET A 249 12.06 -2.60 -5.17
CA MET A 249 12.13 -1.17 -5.48
C MET A 249 12.92 -0.91 -6.76
N GLY A 250 14.13 -1.49 -6.88
CA GLY A 250 14.98 -1.34 -8.06
C GLY A 250 14.26 -1.78 -9.33
N LEU A 251 13.61 -2.95 -9.29
CA LEU A 251 12.83 -3.48 -10.41
C LEU A 251 11.65 -2.58 -10.79
N SER A 252 10.96 -2.03 -9.78
CA SER A 252 9.87 -1.06 -9.97
C SER A 252 10.35 0.24 -10.62
N LEU A 253 11.52 0.74 -10.22
CA LEU A 253 12.11 1.95 -10.81
C LEU A 253 12.48 1.73 -12.27
N VAL A 254 13.06 0.58 -12.60
CA VAL A 254 13.39 0.23 -14.01
C VAL A 254 12.12 0.13 -14.84
N GLU A 255 11.07 -0.52 -14.33
CA GLU A 255 9.77 -0.59 -15.02
C GLU A 255 9.20 0.80 -15.31
N MET A 256 9.21 1.69 -14.32
CA MET A 256 8.69 3.05 -14.48
C MET A 256 9.54 3.90 -15.42
N ALA A 257 10.86 3.70 -15.46
CA ALA A 257 11.78 4.40 -16.38
C ALA A 257 11.59 3.95 -17.82
N VAL A 258 11.41 2.65 -18.05
CA VAL A 258 11.30 2.04 -19.39
C VAL A 258 9.87 2.06 -19.90
N GLY A 259 8.89 2.08 -19.01
CA GLY A 259 7.46 2.07 -19.34
C GLY A 259 6.86 0.66 -19.47
N ARG A 260 7.65 -0.37 -19.18
CA ARG A 260 7.22 -1.77 -19.21
C ARG A 260 8.01 -2.59 -18.20
N TYR A 261 7.43 -3.69 -17.75
CA TYR A 261 8.13 -4.63 -16.90
C TYR A 261 9.41 -5.16 -17.59
N PRO A 262 10.58 -5.10 -16.94
CA PRO A 262 11.86 -5.29 -17.63
C PRO A 262 12.25 -6.75 -17.87
N ILE A 263 11.70 -7.70 -17.09
CA ILE A 263 12.02 -9.13 -17.24
C ILE A 263 11.01 -9.73 -18.21
N PRO A 264 11.43 -10.23 -19.38
CA PRO A 264 10.52 -10.89 -20.30
C PRO A 264 9.93 -12.15 -19.65
N PRO A 265 8.69 -12.54 -20.01
CA PRO A 265 8.17 -13.84 -19.61
C PRO A 265 9.10 -14.94 -20.17
N PRO A 266 9.31 -16.06 -19.45
CA PRO A 266 10.10 -17.17 -19.93
C PRO A 266 9.55 -17.64 -21.29
N ASP A 267 10.43 -17.92 -22.23
CA ASP A 267 10.01 -18.46 -23.52
C ASP A 267 9.61 -19.94 -23.41
N ALA A 268 9.00 -20.51 -24.45
CA ALA A 268 8.52 -21.91 -24.42
C ALA A 268 9.64 -22.89 -24.12
N LYS A 269 10.86 -22.64 -24.59
CA LYS A 269 12.02 -23.51 -24.35
C LYS A 269 12.52 -23.41 -22.90
N GLU A 270 12.50 -22.23 -22.30
CA GLU A 270 12.83 -22.03 -20.89
C GLU A 270 11.79 -22.71 -20.00
N LEU A 271 10.49 -22.65 -20.38
CA LEU A 271 9.42 -23.34 -19.68
C LEU A 271 9.57 -24.88 -19.79
N GLU A 272 9.89 -25.39 -20.97
CA GLU A 272 10.18 -26.82 -21.18
C GLU A 272 11.37 -27.29 -20.34
N LEU A 273 12.43 -26.50 -20.25
CA LEU A 273 13.61 -26.80 -19.43
C LEU A 273 13.29 -26.78 -17.93
N MET A 274 12.44 -25.86 -17.47
CA MET A 274 12.05 -25.74 -16.05
C MET A 274 11.07 -26.83 -15.61
N PHE A 275 10.15 -27.22 -16.47
CA PHE A 275 9.10 -28.18 -16.08
C PHE A 275 9.29 -29.59 -16.63
N GLY A 276 10.29 -29.81 -17.51
CA GLY A 276 10.62 -31.13 -18.04
C GLY A 276 9.52 -31.76 -18.90
N CYS A 277 8.57 -30.98 -19.40
CA CYS A 277 7.51 -31.43 -20.29
C CYS A 277 7.40 -30.45 -21.47
N GLN A 278 7.12 -31.01 -22.67
CA GLN A 278 6.77 -30.17 -23.81
C GLN A 278 5.46 -29.44 -23.48
N VAL A 279 5.51 -28.12 -23.51
CA VAL A 279 4.32 -27.29 -23.49
C VAL A 279 3.77 -27.34 -24.92
N GLU A 280 2.76 -28.19 -25.16
CA GLU A 280 1.97 -28.07 -26.37
C GLU A 280 1.30 -26.68 -26.35
N GLY A 281 1.93 -25.77 -27.04
CA GLY A 281 1.40 -24.43 -27.24
C GLY A 281 0.24 -24.53 -28.22
N ASP A 282 -0.98 -24.35 -27.74
CA ASP A 282 -2.02 -23.78 -28.58
C ASP A 282 -1.49 -22.41 -29.01
N ALA A 283 -0.93 -22.38 -30.20
CA ALA A 283 -0.64 -21.16 -30.91
C ALA A 283 -2.00 -20.47 -31.14
N ALA A 284 -2.39 -19.62 -30.19
CA ALA A 284 -3.44 -18.66 -30.44
C ALA A 284 -2.96 -17.83 -31.64
N GLU A 285 -3.47 -18.18 -32.81
CA GLU A 285 -3.31 -17.40 -34.02
C GLU A 285 -3.68 -15.96 -33.70
N THR A 286 -2.67 -15.11 -33.63
CA THR A 286 -2.89 -13.66 -33.65
C THR A 286 -3.64 -13.35 -34.91
N PRO A 287 -4.86 -12.78 -34.85
CA PRO A 287 -5.60 -12.44 -36.06
C PRO A 287 -4.72 -11.48 -36.89
N PRO A 288 -4.64 -11.68 -38.22
CA PRO A 288 -3.81 -10.85 -39.10
C PRO A 288 -4.24 -9.39 -38.95
N ARG A 289 -3.28 -8.51 -38.66
CA ARG A 289 -3.53 -7.06 -38.62
C ARG A 289 -4.10 -6.65 -39.99
N PRO A 290 -5.21 -5.89 -40.02
CA PRO A 290 -5.71 -5.36 -41.30
C PRO A 290 -4.62 -4.47 -41.90
N ARG A 291 -4.26 -4.76 -43.15
CA ARG A 291 -3.35 -3.94 -43.97
C ARG A 291 -4.04 -2.61 -44.23
N THR A 292 -3.59 -1.54 -43.61
CA THR A 292 -3.97 -0.18 -44.01
C THR A 292 -3.27 0.16 -45.32
N PRO A 293 -3.98 0.70 -46.32
CA PRO A 293 -3.36 1.18 -47.54
C PRO A 293 -2.44 2.38 -47.24
N GLY A 294 -1.31 2.39 -47.90
CA GLY A 294 -0.26 3.40 -47.74
C GLY A 294 -0.76 4.82 -47.96
N ARG A 295 -0.41 5.71 -47.07
CA ARG A 295 -0.51 7.16 -47.21
C ARG A 295 0.91 7.75 -47.26
N PRO A 296 1.16 8.72 -48.15
CA PRO A 296 2.52 9.25 -48.36
C PRO A 296 2.98 10.08 -47.19
N LEU A 297 4.28 10.02 -46.91
CA LEU A 297 5.02 10.82 -45.96
C LEU A 297 4.93 12.31 -46.32
N SER A 298 4.26 13.09 -45.49
CA SER A 298 4.48 14.54 -45.43
C SER A 298 5.06 14.89 -44.06
N SER A 299 6.25 15.45 -44.13
CA SER A 299 6.97 16.03 -43.00
C SER A 299 6.20 17.22 -42.42
N SER A 300 5.72 17.13 -41.19
CA SER A 300 5.44 18.27 -40.35
C SER A 300 5.70 17.89 -38.89
N SER A 301 6.76 18.52 -38.38
CA SER A 301 7.10 18.58 -36.96
C SER A 301 5.93 19.25 -36.18
N GLN A 302 5.06 18.45 -35.61
CA GLN A 302 4.13 18.92 -34.59
C GLN A 302 4.69 18.58 -33.23
N THR A 303 5.18 19.60 -32.54
CA THR A 303 5.45 19.62 -31.12
C THR A 303 4.11 19.36 -30.42
N THR A 304 3.90 18.14 -29.92
CA THR A 304 2.73 17.80 -29.13
C THR A 304 2.90 18.43 -27.74
N GLN A 305 2.17 19.52 -27.56
CA GLN A 305 2.06 20.18 -26.26
C GLN A 305 1.19 19.28 -25.37
N TRP A 306 1.81 18.66 -24.38
CA TRP A 306 1.14 17.78 -23.42
C TRP A 306 0.35 18.64 -22.42
N SER A 307 -0.96 18.61 -22.49
CA SER A 307 -1.82 19.10 -21.40
C SER A 307 -1.80 18.07 -20.26
N ILE A 308 -0.95 18.32 -19.28
CA ILE A 308 -0.89 17.53 -18.04
C ILE A 308 -2.07 17.94 -17.18
N GLN A 309 -2.88 16.97 -16.74
CA GLN A 309 -3.95 17.25 -15.78
C GLN A 309 -3.40 17.89 -14.50
N PRO A 310 -4.15 18.80 -13.82
CA PRO A 310 -3.64 19.66 -12.74
C PRO A 310 -2.97 18.95 -11.56
N GLY A 311 -3.23 17.66 -11.37
CA GLY A 311 -2.65 16.87 -10.30
C GLY A 311 -1.20 16.42 -10.53
N ILE A 312 -0.73 16.39 -11.77
CA ILE A 312 0.62 15.88 -12.13
C ILE A 312 1.61 17.04 -12.31
N SER A 313 1.14 18.25 -12.63
CA SER A 313 2.00 19.42 -12.83
C SER A 313 2.81 19.81 -11.58
N ARG A 314 2.31 19.54 -10.38
CA ARG A 314 3.02 19.82 -9.12
C ARG A 314 4.17 18.88 -8.79
N PHE A 315 4.32 17.77 -9.53
CA PHE A 315 5.47 16.87 -9.40
C PHE A 315 6.72 17.36 -10.15
N CYS A 316 6.57 18.36 -11.04
CA CYS A 316 7.65 18.87 -11.87
C CYS A 316 8.28 20.17 -11.34
N GLU A 317 7.69 20.81 -10.33
CA GLU A 317 8.26 21.93 -9.57
C GLU A 317 8.88 21.43 -8.26
#